data_082453d2e21c0fceacbb7b1d550ec507
#
_entry.id   082453d2e21c0fceacbb7b1d550ec507
#
_cell.length_a   1.000
_cell.length_b   1.000
_cell.length_c   1.000
_cell.angle_alpha   90.00
_cell.angle_beta   90.00
_cell.angle_gamma   90.00
#
_symmetry.space_group_name_H-M   'P 1'
#
loop_
_entity.id
_entity.type
_entity.pdbx_description
1 polymer ?
#
loop_
_entity_poly.entity_id
_entity_poly.type
_entity_poly.pdbx_seq_one_letter_code
_entity_poly.pdbx_strand_id
1 'polypeptide(L)'
;MSPVLVVAAAVVDDLDDPRLLLAARRATPASLAGRWEFPGGKVEPGETPEDALHRELREELGVRVGLGVELLGPDGGAWRISDEYVMRLWFAEVLEGGPEPLVEHDELRWLPAGQWLDVPWLDADVRIVEGLLGFVAGFTGDDRRSVDRSA
;
A
#
# COMPACT_ATOMS: atom_id res chain seq x y z
N MET A 1 -21.04 -6.21 14.41
CA MET A 1 -21.03 -5.70 13.04
C MET A 1 -19.70 -6.02 12.39
N SER A 2 -19.75 -6.32 11.11
CA SER A 2 -18.54 -6.63 10.37
C SER A 2 -17.70 -5.37 10.17
N PRO A 3 -16.37 -5.48 10.25
CA PRO A 3 -15.51 -4.34 9.95
C PRO A 3 -15.66 -3.89 8.49
N VAL A 4 -15.40 -2.62 8.25
CA VAL A 4 -15.40 -2.07 6.91
C VAL A 4 -14.08 -2.47 6.23
N LEU A 5 -14.18 -2.97 5.02
CA LEU A 5 -12.99 -3.34 4.26
C LEU A 5 -12.43 -2.11 3.54
N VAL A 6 -11.16 -1.83 3.79
CA VAL A 6 -10.40 -0.87 3.01
C VAL A 6 -9.33 -1.62 2.22
N VAL A 7 -8.93 -1.06 1.10
CA VAL A 7 -7.88 -1.60 0.25
C VAL A 7 -6.79 -0.56 0.09
N ALA A 8 -5.56 -1.01 0.00
CA ALA A 8 -4.43 -0.11 -0.12
C ALA A 8 -3.33 -0.76 -0.95
N ALA A 9 -2.41 0.07 -1.42
CA ALA A 9 -1.30 -0.39 -2.24
C ALA A 9 0.04 -0.02 -1.64
N ALA A 10 0.94 -0.99 -1.63
CA ALA A 10 2.36 -0.73 -1.47
C ALA A 10 2.89 -0.46 -2.87
N VAL A 11 2.90 0.80 -3.27
CA VAL A 11 3.36 1.21 -4.60
C VAL A 11 4.88 1.21 -4.59
N VAL A 12 5.47 0.39 -5.43
CA VAL A 12 6.92 0.22 -5.51
C VAL A 12 7.40 0.57 -6.91
N ASP A 13 8.70 0.78 -7.04
CA ASP A 13 9.31 1.12 -8.33
C ASP A 13 9.35 -0.07 -9.29
N ASP A 14 9.48 -1.28 -8.76
CA ASP A 14 9.63 -2.48 -9.58
C ASP A 14 9.06 -3.67 -8.79
N LEU A 15 8.04 -4.31 -9.33
CA LEU A 15 7.42 -5.45 -8.65
C LEU A 15 8.38 -6.64 -8.49
N ASP A 16 9.34 -6.77 -9.40
CA ASP A 16 10.30 -7.87 -9.35
C ASP A 16 11.47 -7.60 -8.41
N ASP A 17 11.73 -6.34 -8.11
CA ASP A 17 12.83 -5.94 -7.23
C ASP A 17 12.46 -4.64 -6.50
N PRO A 18 11.53 -4.70 -5.54
CA PRO A 18 11.07 -3.50 -4.86
C PRO A 18 12.19 -2.84 -4.05
N ARG A 19 12.51 -1.61 -4.37
CA ARG A 19 13.53 -0.82 -3.65
C ARG A 19 12.93 0.47 -3.11
N LEU A 20 12.08 1.13 -3.90
CA LEU A 20 11.41 2.36 -3.50
C LEU A 20 9.97 2.06 -3.12
N LEU A 21 9.53 2.58 -1.98
CA LEU A 21 8.14 2.45 -1.52
C LEU A 21 7.53 3.83 -1.43
N LEU A 22 6.37 4.01 -2.05
CA LEU A 22 5.65 5.28 -2.01
C LEU A 22 4.87 5.41 -0.71
N ALA A 23 5.07 6.53 -0.02
CA ALA A 23 4.29 6.89 1.16
C ALA A 23 3.56 8.19 0.88
N ALA A 24 2.33 8.32 1.39
CA ALA A 24 1.50 9.49 1.20
C ALA A 24 1.23 10.15 2.56
N ARG A 25 1.47 11.46 2.65
CA ARG A 25 1.26 12.18 3.90
C ARG A 25 -0.14 12.76 3.93
N ARG A 26 -0.84 12.51 5.00
CA ARG A 26 -2.19 13.03 5.21
C ARG A 26 -2.15 14.52 5.54
N ALA A 27 -3.05 15.27 4.89
CA ALA A 27 -3.27 16.67 5.21
C ALA A 27 -4.46 16.83 6.16
N THR A 28 -5.41 15.90 6.14
CA THR A 28 -6.65 15.95 6.91
C THR A 28 -7.03 14.58 7.44
N PRO A 29 -7.82 14.47 8.48
CA PRO A 29 -8.20 15.55 9.41
C PRO A 29 -7.01 15.99 10.25
N ALA A 30 -7.15 17.09 10.98
CA ALA A 30 -6.04 17.66 11.76
C ALA A 30 -5.39 16.63 12.70
N SER A 31 -6.18 15.71 13.24
CA SER A 31 -5.67 14.69 14.16
C SER A 31 -4.71 13.71 13.50
N LEU A 32 -4.76 13.57 12.18
CA LEU A 32 -3.91 12.65 11.44
C LEU A 32 -2.92 13.39 10.53
N ALA A 33 -3.03 14.71 10.43
CA ALA A 33 -2.17 15.50 9.55
C ALA A 33 -0.70 15.30 9.91
N GLY A 34 0.13 15.16 8.88
CA GLY A 34 1.56 14.92 9.05
C GLY A 34 1.94 13.45 9.19
N ARG A 35 0.96 12.55 9.34
CA ARG A 35 1.22 11.11 9.37
C ARG A 35 1.18 10.56 7.96
N TRP A 36 1.91 9.48 7.75
CA TRP A 36 2.06 8.85 6.45
C TRP A 36 1.28 7.54 6.38
N GLU A 37 0.83 7.19 5.20
CA GLU A 37 0.02 5.99 4.99
C GLU A 37 0.22 5.43 3.59
N PHE A 38 -0.31 4.21 3.39
CA PHE A 38 -0.44 3.65 2.05
C PHE A 38 -1.64 4.30 1.37
N PRO A 39 -1.54 4.63 0.08
CA PRO A 39 -2.70 5.13 -0.66
C PRO A 39 -3.75 4.02 -0.82
N GLY A 40 -5.01 4.38 -0.75
CA GLY A 40 -6.13 3.46 -0.87
C GLY A 40 -7.39 4.04 -0.29
N GLY A 41 -8.39 3.21 -0.08
CA GLY A 41 -9.65 3.67 0.47
C GLY A 41 -10.66 2.54 0.61
N LYS A 42 -11.91 2.91 0.82
CA LYS A 42 -12.99 1.95 1.08
C LYS A 42 -13.46 1.27 -0.20
N VAL A 43 -13.81 -0.01 -0.07
CA VAL A 43 -14.50 -0.74 -1.13
C VAL A 43 -15.95 -0.30 -1.12
N GLU A 44 -16.48 0.12 -2.26
CA GLU A 44 -17.85 0.54 -2.40
C GLU A 44 -18.76 -0.64 -2.78
N PRO A 45 -20.06 -0.54 -2.50
CA PRO A 45 -20.97 -1.62 -2.88
C PRO A 45 -20.89 -1.96 -4.38
N GLY A 46 -20.80 -3.25 -4.67
CA GLY A 46 -20.71 -3.71 -6.05
C GLY A 46 -19.31 -3.74 -6.64
N GLU A 47 -18.33 -3.21 -5.93
CA GLU A 47 -16.92 -3.29 -6.40
C GLU A 47 -16.23 -4.53 -5.87
N THR A 48 -15.33 -5.08 -6.68
CA THR A 48 -14.35 -6.03 -6.13
C THR A 48 -13.28 -5.23 -5.40
N PRO A 49 -12.56 -5.84 -4.45
CA PRO A 49 -11.44 -5.15 -3.80
C PRO A 49 -10.42 -4.59 -4.78
N GLU A 50 -10.08 -5.35 -5.82
CA GLU A 50 -9.11 -4.91 -6.82
C GLU A 50 -9.61 -3.71 -7.61
N ASP A 51 -10.89 -3.72 -8.02
CA ASP A 51 -11.48 -2.59 -8.75
C ASP A 51 -11.50 -1.33 -7.88
N ALA A 52 -11.84 -1.51 -6.59
CA ALA A 52 -11.83 -0.39 -5.64
C ALA A 52 -10.43 0.20 -5.53
N LEU A 53 -9.40 -0.65 -5.48
CA LEU A 53 -8.02 -0.19 -5.37
C LEU A 53 -7.60 0.59 -6.62
N HIS A 54 -7.92 0.10 -7.81
CA HIS A 54 -7.63 0.84 -9.04
C HIS A 54 -8.31 2.20 -9.04
N ARG A 55 -9.57 2.25 -8.63
CA ARG A 55 -10.32 3.51 -8.56
C ARG A 55 -9.69 4.48 -7.56
N GLU A 56 -9.38 3.99 -6.36
CA GLU A 56 -8.78 4.83 -5.32
C GLU A 56 -7.44 5.41 -5.73
N LEU A 57 -6.59 4.61 -6.36
CA LEU A 57 -5.27 5.09 -6.77
C LEU A 57 -5.39 6.12 -7.89
N ARG A 58 -6.40 6.00 -8.76
CA ARG A 58 -6.66 7.00 -9.76
C ARG A 58 -7.13 8.31 -9.12
N GLU A 59 -8.02 8.22 -8.13
CA GLU A 59 -8.55 9.39 -7.44
C GLU A 59 -7.50 10.07 -6.57
N GLU A 60 -6.69 9.29 -5.86
CA GLU A 60 -5.76 9.85 -4.87
C GLU A 60 -4.41 10.22 -5.45
N LEU A 61 -3.96 9.55 -6.49
CA LEU A 61 -2.62 9.75 -7.05
C LEU A 61 -2.63 10.10 -8.53
N GLY A 62 -3.75 9.93 -9.22
CA GLY A 62 -3.83 10.19 -10.66
C GLY A 62 -3.08 9.18 -11.49
N VAL A 63 -2.99 7.91 -11.04
CA VAL A 63 -2.19 6.89 -11.73
C VAL A 63 -3.03 5.65 -12.06
N ARG A 64 -2.57 4.95 -13.08
CA ARG A 64 -2.99 3.59 -13.39
C ARG A 64 -1.86 2.64 -13.01
N VAL A 65 -2.19 1.56 -12.33
CA VAL A 65 -1.21 0.64 -11.77
C VAL A 65 -1.42 -0.79 -12.27
N GLY A 66 -0.35 -1.58 -12.21
CA GLY A 66 -0.45 -3.02 -12.27
C GLY A 66 -0.33 -3.56 -10.85
N LEU A 67 -1.22 -4.49 -10.48
CA LEU A 67 -1.18 -5.08 -9.15
C LEU A 67 -0.28 -6.29 -9.14
N GLY A 68 0.53 -6.40 -8.10
CA GLY A 68 1.34 -7.56 -7.81
C GLY A 68 0.65 -8.47 -6.81
N VAL A 69 1.44 -9.17 -6.00
CA VAL A 69 0.89 -10.09 -5.01
C VAL A 69 0.25 -9.32 -3.86
N GLU A 70 -0.72 -9.93 -3.24
CA GLU A 70 -1.32 -9.41 -2.02
C GLU A 70 -0.43 -9.81 -0.83
N LEU A 71 -0.13 -8.86 0.06
CA LEU A 71 0.57 -9.15 1.30
C LEU A 71 -0.48 -9.53 2.34
N LEU A 72 -0.57 -10.82 2.65
CA LEU A 72 -1.58 -11.32 3.56
C LEU A 72 -1.25 -10.97 5.01
N GLY A 73 -2.26 -10.50 5.72
CA GLY A 73 -2.14 -10.17 7.12
C GLY A 73 -2.65 -11.27 8.03
N PRO A 74 -2.49 -11.10 9.34
CA PRO A 74 -2.82 -12.14 10.32
C PRO A 74 -4.31 -12.28 10.62
N ASP A 75 -5.15 -11.36 10.15
CA ASP A 75 -6.59 -11.37 10.44
C ASP A 75 -7.34 -11.95 9.25
N GLY A 76 -7.21 -13.27 9.05
CA GLY A 76 -7.88 -13.95 7.94
C GLY A 76 -7.40 -13.49 6.57
N GLY A 77 -6.15 -13.05 6.47
CA GLY A 77 -5.57 -12.51 5.24
C GLY A 77 -5.58 -10.99 5.20
N ALA A 78 -6.32 -10.34 6.09
CA ALA A 78 -6.37 -8.89 6.18
C ALA A 78 -5.54 -8.38 7.34
N TRP A 79 -5.35 -7.07 7.37
CA TRP A 79 -4.65 -6.36 8.44
C TRP A 79 -5.68 -5.58 9.25
N ARG A 80 -5.71 -5.82 10.55
CA ARG A 80 -6.63 -5.07 11.43
C ARG A 80 -6.09 -3.66 11.61
N ILE A 81 -6.89 -2.68 11.24
CA ILE A 81 -6.54 -1.26 11.38
C ILE A 81 -7.13 -0.71 12.69
N SER A 82 -8.37 -1.05 12.97
CA SER A 82 -9.09 -0.62 14.16
C SER A 82 -10.25 -1.58 14.39
N ASP A 83 -11.07 -1.30 15.39
CA ASP A 83 -12.29 -2.07 15.60
C ASP A 83 -13.26 -1.94 14.42
N GLU A 84 -13.16 -0.85 13.66
CA GLU A 84 -14.07 -0.56 12.57
C GLU A 84 -13.55 -0.96 11.20
N TYR A 85 -12.22 -1.06 11.03
CA TYR A 85 -11.61 -1.23 9.71
C TYR A 85 -10.62 -2.37 9.65
N VAL A 86 -10.68 -3.13 8.55
CA VAL A 86 -9.63 -4.07 8.16
C VAL A 86 -9.14 -3.69 6.77
N MET A 87 -7.87 -3.95 6.50
CA MET A 87 -7.23 -3.56 5.24
C MET A 87 -6.66 -4.78 4.53
N ARG A 88 -6.88 -4.81 3.21
CA ARG A 88 -6.14 -5.71 2.34
C ARG A 88 -5.16 -4.89 1.53
N LEU A 89 -3.93 -5.38 1.40
CA LEU A 89 -2.84 -4.64 0.78
C LEU A 89 -2.21 -5.45 -0.35
N TRP A 90 -2.04 -4.79 -1.49
CA TRP A 90 -1.34 -5.37 -2.65
C TRP A 90 -0.10 -4.56 -2.97
N PHE A 91 0.95 -5.23 -3.45
CA PHE A 91 2.01 -4.52 -4.15
C PHE A 91 1.44 -3.97 -5.46
N ALA A 92 1.96 -2.82 -5.89
CA ALA A 92 1.53 -2.20 -7.13
C ALA A 92 2.70 -1.45 -7.77
N GLU A 93 2.65 -1.33 -9.10
CA GLU A 93 3.64 -0.60 -9.88
C GLU A 93 2.90 0.35 -10.80
N VAL A 94 3.36 1.58 -10.92
CA VAL A 94 2.72 2.58 -11.77
C VAL A 94 2.96 2.22 -13.23
N LEU A 95 1.88 2.13 -14.01
CA LEU A 95 1.93 1.87 -15.45
C LEU A 95 1.75 3.14 -16.26
N GLU A 96 0.93 4.07 -15.77
CA GLU A 96 0.67 5.35 -16.42
C GLU A 96 0.48 6.44 -15.39
N GLY A 97 0.98 7.63 -15.71
CA GLY A 97 0.81 8.81 -14.90
C GLY A 97 1.99 9.04 -13.96
N GLY A 98 2.11 10.26 -13.48
CA GLY A 98 3.05 10.60 -12.42
C GLY A 98 2.28 10.77 -11.13
N PRO A 99 2.62 10.01 -10.07
CA PRO A 99 1.87 10.15 -8.81
C PRO A 99 1.95 11.57 -8.27
N GLU A 100 0.79 12.11 -7.87
CA GLU A 100 0.67 13.44 -7.28
C GLU A 100 -0.18 13.32 -6.02
N PRO A 101 0.09 14.16 -4.99
CA PRO A 101 -0.73 14.15 -3.79
C PRO A 101 -2.05 14.86 -4.08
N LEU A 102 -3.12 14.08 -4.18
CA LEU A 102 -4.45 14.60 -4.46
C LEU A 102 -5.35 14.35 -3.26
N VAL A 103 -6.50 15.03 -3.23
CA VAL A 103 -7.56 14.86 -2.24
C VAL A 103 -7.05 15.10 -0.82
N GLU A 104 -6.83 14.07 -0.03
CA GLU A 104 -6.51 14.19 1.39
C GLU A 104 -5.02 14.26 1.69
N HIS A 105 -4.17 14.17 0.67
CA HIS A 105 -2.73 14.13 0.83
C HIS A 105 -2.08 15.44 0.39
N ASP A 106 -1.00 15.80 1.06
CA ASP A 106 -0.27 17.04 0.71
C ASP A 106 1.18 16.78 0.30
N GLU A 107 1.66 15.54 0.44
CA GLU A 107 3.02 15.19 0.03
C GLU A 107 3.09 13.71 -0.28
N LEU A 108 3.91 13.35 -1.26
CA LEU A 108 4.31 11.97 -1.53
C LEU A 108 5.82 11.88 -1.37
N ARG A 109 6.28 10.70 -0.95
CA ARG A 109 7.70 10.46 -0.82
C ARG A 109 8.01 9.02 -1.24
N TRP A 110 9.00 8.87 -2.10
CA TRP A 110 9.53 7.56 -2.43
C TRP A 110 10.63 7.24 -1.42
N LEU A 111 10.39 6.24 -0.59
CA LEU A 111 11.31 5.84 0.47
C LEU A 111 12.28 4.80 -0.08
N PRO A 112 13.60 5.07 -0.04
CA PRO A 112 14.57 4.11 -0.55
C PRO A 112 14.72 2.91 0.36
N ALA A 113 15.26 1.84 -0.19
CA ALA A 113 15.52 0.60 0.54
C ALA A 113 16.32 0.91 1.81
N GLY A 114 15.93 0.29 2.91
CA GLY A 114 16.56 0.54 4.21
C GLY A 114 15.98 1.74 4.95
N GLN A 115 15.08 2.50 4.34
CA GLN A 115 14.51 3.70 4.94
C GLN A 115 12.97 3.69 4.96
N TRP A 116 12.36 2.53 4.76
CA TRP A 116 10.90 2.43 4.68
C TRP A 116 10.20 2.80 5.99
N LEU A 117 10.88 2.73 7.12
CA LEU A 117 10.34 3.12 8.42
C LEU A 117 10.73 4.54 8.84
N ASP A 118 11.37 5.30 7.97
CA ASP A 118 11.95 6.60 8.34
C ASP A 118 10.93 7.76 8.34
N VAL A 119 9.66 7.49 8.09
CA VAL A 119 8.61 8.51 8.19
C VAL A 119 7.63 8.12 9.31
N PRO A 120 6.90 9.08 9.88
CA PRO A 120 5.92 8.78 10.93
C PRO A 120 4.63 8.22 10.34
N TRP A 121 4.64 6.91 10.06
CA TRP A 121 3.47 6.20 9.57
C TRP A 121 2.32 6.25 10.58
N LEU A 122 1.08 6.14 10.11
CA LEU A 122 -0.04 5.84 10.99
C LEU A 122 0.29 4.57 11.79
N ASP A 123 -0.13 4.53 13.04
CA ASP A 123 0.27 3.44 13.95
C ASP A 123 -0.05 2.05 13.38
N ALA A 124 -1.23 1.90 12.80
CA ALA A 124 -1.64 0.60 12.25
C ALA A 124 -0.79 0.19 11.04
N ASP A 125 -0.22 1.16 10.32
CA ASP A 125 0.55 0.88 9.12
C ASP A 125 1.98 0.44 9.43
N VAL A 126 2.50 0.75 10.62
CA VAL A 126 3.86 0.37 11.00
C VAL A 126 4.06 -1.14 10.90
N ARG A 127 3.12 -1.93 11.42
CA ARG A 127 3.22 -3.39 11.36
C ARG A 127 3.16 -3.91 9.94
N ILE A 128 2.42 -3.20 9.09
CA ILE A 128 2.30 -3.58 7.69
C ILE A 128 3.62 -3.32 6.97
N VAL A 129 4.27 -2.17 7.24
CA VAL A 129 5.60 -1.88 6.68
C VAL A 129 6.59 -2.94 7.13
N GLU A 130 6.54 -3.33 8.41
CA GLU A 130 7.40 -4.40 8.92
C GLU A 130 7.15 -5.71 8.18
N GLY A 131 5.88 -6.02 7.89
CA GLY A 131 5.51 -7.19 7.10
C GLY A 131 6.05 -7.13 5.68
N LEU A 132 6.00 -5.94 5.06
CA LEU A 132 6.58 -5.72 3.73
C LEU A 132 8.08 -5.98 3.75
N LEU A 133 8.77 -5.45 4.76
CA LEU A 133 10.21 -5.63 4.90
C LEU A 133 10.57 -7.11 5.03
N GLY A 134 9.80 -7.84 5.84
CA GLY A 134 10.02 -9.28 6.01
C GLY A 134 9.79 -10.04 4.71
N PHE A 135 8.75 -9.68 3.97
CA PHE A 135 8.43 -10.31 2.70
C PHE A 135 9.53 -10.06 1.67
N VAL A 136 9.98 -8.81 1.53
CA VAL A 136 11.03 -8.44 0.57
C VAL A 136 12.37 -9.06 0.97
N ALA A 137 12.68 -9.08 2.27
CA ALA A 137 13.94 -9.66 2.76
C ALA A 137 13.99 -11.18 2.54
N GLY A 138 12.84 -11.84 2.42
CA GLY A 138 12.78 -13.26 2.08
C GLY A 138 13.15 -13.56 0.65
N PHE A 139 13.24 -12.54 -0.19
CA PHE A 139 13.62 -12.70 -1.60
C PHE A 139 15.09 -12.41 -1.79
N THR A 140 15.92 -13.45 -1.80
CA THR A 140 17.28 -13.31 -2.34
C THR A 140 17.14 -13.24 -3.85
N GLY A 141 18.21 -12.90 -4.55
CA GLY A 141 18.16 -12.84 -6.00
C GLY A 141 17.61 -14.12 -6.62
N ASP A 142 18.06 -15.26 -6.13
CA ASP A 142 17.61 -16.56 -6.69
C ASP A 142 16.18 -16.87 -6.30
N ASP A 143 15.82 -16.65 -5.06
CA ASP A 143 14.45 -16.88 -4.59
C ASP A 143 13.45 -16.03 -5.36
N ARG A 144 13.81 -14.77 -5.58
CA ARG A 144 12.96 -13.85 -6.30
C ARG A 144 12.71 -14.33 -7.74
N ARG A 145 13.77 -14.78 -8.40
CA ARG A 145 13.66 -15.31 -9.76
C ARG A 145 12.82 -16.58 -9.80
N SER A 146 12.94 -17.42 -8.80
CA SER A 146 12.12 -18.63 -8.70
C SER A 146 10.65 -18.30 -8.54
N VAL A 147 10.33 -17.32 -7.73
CA VAL A 147 8.95 -16.86 -7.55
C VAL A 147 8.40 -16.31 -8.86
N ASP A 148 9.17 -15.49 -9.55
CA ASP A 148 8.75 -14.90 -10.81
C ASP A 148 8.45 -15.97 -11.85
N ARG A 149 9.28 -17.01 -11.92
CA ARG A 149 9.06 -18.09 -12.86
C ARG A 149 7.86 -18.95 -12.49
N SER A 150 7.51 -19.00 -11.24
CA SER A 150 6.35 -19.75 -10.76
C SER A 150 5.05 -19.00 -11.01
N ALA A 151 5.14 -17.71 -11.08
CA ALA A 151 3.98 -16.86 -11.34
C ALA A 151 3.69 -16.81 -12.84
#